data_88037fc25e2be4546011d6e471550877
#
_entry.id   88037fc25e2be4546011d6e471550877
#
_cell.length_a   1.000
_cell.length_b   1.000
_cell.length_c   1.000
_cell.angle_alpha   90.00
_cell.angle_beta   90.00
_cell.angle_gamma   90.00
#
_symmetry.space_group_name_H-M   'P 1'
#
loop_
_entity.id
_entity.type
_entity.pdbx_description
1 polymer ?
#
loop_
_entity_poly.entity_id
_entity_poly.type
_entity_poly.pdbx_seq_one_letter_code
_entity_poly.pdbx_strand_id
1 'polypeptide(L)'
;MYVGWPKGWAVFRLAKEIWNEEVPELSEKDKYQNTIFFPIGAPNDGYAQYFVGQSYLAPLSTTQVPIFNVTFEPGCRNNWHIHHAQKNGGQMLVCVGGRGYYQEWCKEAVPMTPGTVINIPPNVKHWHGAAPDSWFSHLAIEVPGENPSAEWLEAVDAETYGKLK
;
A
#
# COMPACT_ATOMS: atom_id res chain seq x y z
N MET A 1 5.67 35.08 -62.83
CA MET A 1 5.01 35.56 -61.61
C MET A 1 5.37 34.55 -60.50
N TYR A 2 6.41 34.89 -59.69
CA TYR A 2 6.88 33.99 -58.60
C TYR A 2 6.05 34.31 -57.34
N VAL A 3 5.31 33.36 -56.86
CA VAL A 3 4.61 33.43 -55.56
C VAL A 3 5.59 32.94 -54.50
N GLY A 4 6.05 33.85 -53.67
CA GLY A 4 6.97 33.54 -52.58
C GLY A 4 6.30 32.76 -51.45
N TRP A 5 6.94 31.70 -50.96
CA TRP A 5 6.55 30.95 -49.77
C TRP A 5 6.75 31.82 -48.51
N PRO A 6 5.81 31.82 -47.54
CA PRO A 6 6.00 32.51 -46.28
C PRO A 6 7.09 31.86 -45.48
N LYS A 7 7.97 32.71 -44.91
CA LYS A 7 9.16 32.32 -44.14
C LYS A 7 8.80 31.44 -42.96
N GLY A 8 9.31 30.19 -42.95
CA GLY A 8 9.08 29.13 -41.96
C GLY A 8 9.63 29.36 -40.54
N TRP A 9 9.76 30.62 -40.08
CA TRP A 9 10.29 30.95 -38.76
C TRP A 9 9.21 31.07 -37.68
N ALA A 10 7.95 31.27 -38.04
CA ALA A 10 6.85 31.39 -37.08
C ALA A 10 6.41 30.05 -36.51
N VAL A 11 6.50 28.96 -37.31
CA VAL A 11 6.10 27.61 -36.90
C VAL A 11 7.06 27.03 -35.88
N PHE A 12 8.37 27.33 -36.00
CA PHE A 12 9.38 26.84 -35.03
C PHE A 12 9.32 27.58 -33.68
N ARG A 13 8.82 28.82 -33.65
CA ARG A 13 8.66 29.60 -32.42
C ARG A 13 7.46 29.09 -31.58
N LEU A 14 6.36 28.81 -32.24
CA LEU A 14 5.17 28.18 -31.60
C LEU A 14 5.46 26.75 -31.07
N ALA A 15 6.24 25.99 -31.82
CA ALA A 15 6.65 24.66 -31.36
C ALA A 15 7.53 24.71 -30.08
N LYS A 16 8.38 25.72 -29.96
CA LYS A 16 9.27 25.92 -28.79
C LYS A 16 8.50 26.35 -27.54
N GLU A 17 7.39 27.08 -27.69
CA GLU A 17 6.54 27.50 -26.59
C GLU A 17 5.64 26.33 -26.07
N ILE A 18 5.24 25.42 -26.95
CA ILE A 18 4.43 24.23 -26.58
C ILE A 18 5.30 23.15 -25.88
N TRP A 19 6.63 23.13 -26.09
CA TRP A 19 7.53 22.12 -25.50
C TRP A 19 8.20 22.56 -24.20
N ASN A 20 7.89 23.78 -23.70
CA ASN A 20 8.41 24.31 -22.44
C ASN A 20 7.40 24.22 -21.28
N GLU A 21 6.27 23.51 -21.43
CA GLU A 21 5.50 23.09 -20.29
C GLU A 21 6.32 22.00 -19.58
N GLU A 22 6.91 22.34 -18.45
CA GLU A 22 7.52 21.36 -17.54
C GLU A 22 6.44 20.31 -17.21
N VAL A 23 6.60 19.10 -17.73
CA VAL A 23 5.73 17.99 -17.34
C VAL A 23 5.91 17.83 -15.83
N PRO A 24 4.86 18.01 -15.02
CA PRO A 24 5.00 17.94 -13.57
C PRO A 24 5.59 16.57 -13.19
N GLU A 25 6.62 16.60 -12.35
CA GLU A 25 7.21 15.37 -11.86
C GLU A 25 6.15 14.56 -11.09
N LEU A 26 6.01 13.29 -11.40
CA LEU A 26 5.08 12.40 -10.70
C LEU A 26 5.44 12.35 -9.21
N SER A 27 4.44 12.40 -8.35
CA SER A 27 4.63 12.15 -6.92
C SER A 27 5.17 10.74 -6.68
N GLU A 28 5.83 10.48 -5.56
CA GLU A 28 6.31 9.15 -5.20
C GLU A 28 5.17 8.11 -5.13
N LYS A 29 3.99 8.55 -4.70
CA LYS A 29 2.77 7.74 -4.73
C LYS A 29 2.39 7.35 -6.16
N ASP A 30 2.42 8.29 -7.11
CA ASP A 30 2.07 8.01 -8.50
C ASP A 30 3.13 7.14 -9.18
N LYS A 31 4.41 7.38 -8.88
CA LYS A 31 5.49 6.50 -9.33
C LYS A 31 5.26 5.07 -8.84
N TYR A 32 4.92 4.90 -7.56
CA TYR A 32 4.64 3.59 -6.99
C TYR A 32 3.37 2.96 -7.58
N GLN A 33 2.27 3.73 -7.76
CA GLN A 33 1.04 3.24 -8.40
C GLN A 33 1.31 2.61 -9.77
N ASN A 34 2.25 3.17 -10.53
CA ASN A 34 2.63 2.63 -11.85
C ASN A 34 3.40 1.30 -11.77
N THR A 35 3.82 0.86 -10.60
CA THR A 35 4.52 -0.42 -10.40
C THR A 35 3.62 -1.55 -9.90
N ILE A 36 2.39 -1.25 -9.52
CA ILE A 36 1.44 -2.23 -8.98
C ILE A 36 0.16 -2.29 -9.81
N PHE A 37 -0.49 -3.46 -9.81
CA PHE A 37 -1.70 -3.69 -10.58
C PHE A 37 -2.97 -3.13 -9.90
N PHE A 38 -3.07 -3.26 -8.58
CA PHE A 38 -4.25 -2.82 -7.83
C PHE A 38 -4.14 -1.33 -7.47
N PRO A 39 -5.27 -0.60 -7.38
CA PRO A 39 -5.26 0.81 -7.01
C PRO A 39 -4.75 0.99 -5.56
N ILE A 40 -3.98 2.04 -5.32
CA ILE A 40 -3.56 2.45 -3.97
C ILE A 40 -4.78 2.86 -3.13
N GLY A 41 -5.73 3.53 -3.76
CA GLY A 41 -6.94 3.98 -3.09
C GLY A 41 -6.81 5.34 -2.39
N ALA A 42 -7.77 5.61 -1.51
CA ALA A 42 -7.83 6.84 -0.72
C ALA A 42 -6.94 6.75 0.54
N PRO A 43 -6.57 7.89 1.15
CA PRO A 43 -5.98 7.90 2.50
C PRO A 43 -6.84 7.11 3.48
N ASN A 44 -6.19 6.32 4.33
CA ASN A 44 -6.86 5.43 5.28
C ASN A 44 -7.22 6.15 6.59
N ASP A 45 -7.88 7.31 6.47
CA ASP A 45 -8.15 8.23 7.58
C ASP A 45 -8.99 7.61 8.69
N GLY A 46 -9.93 6.74 8.32
CA GLY A 46 -10.82 6.06 9.30
C GLY A 46 -10.06 5.14 10.28
N TYR A 47 -8.88 4.67 9.90
CA TYR A 47 -8.03 3.80 10.71
C TYR A 47 -6.69 4.47 11.08
N ALA A 48 -6.46 5.73 10.76
CA ALA A 48 -5.18 6.41 10.95
C ALA A 48 -4.64 6.30 12.39
N GLN A 49 -5.50 6.29 13.40
CA GLN A 49 -5.13 6.11 14.81
C GLN A 49 -4.45 4.77 15.13
N TYR A 50 -4.59 3.78 14.26
CA TYR A 50 -4.01 2.44 14.40
C TYR A 50 -2.77 2.23 13.51
N PHE A 51 -2.23 3.31 12.94
CA PHE A 51 -1.07 3.26 12.07
C PHE A 51 -0.02 4.27 12.52
N VAL A 52 1.24 3.91 12.34
CA VAL A 52 2.37 4.85 12.39
C VAL A 52 2.75 5.13 10.95
N GLY A 53 2.66 6.40 10.53
CA GLY A 53 2.88 6.81 9.13
C GLY A 53 1.62 6.76 8.27
N GLN A 54 1.76 7.06 6.98
CA GLN A 54 0.65 7.17 6.04
C GLN A 54 0.34 5.83 5.39
N SER A 55 -0.93 5.46 5.40
CA SER A 55 -1.46 4.32 4.65
C SER A 55 -2.65 4.71 3.78
N TYR A 56 -2.97 3.84 2.83
CA TYR A 56 -4.07 4.00 1.88
C TYR A 56 -4.87 2.70 1.81
N LEU A 57 -6.15 2.82 1.47
CA LEU A 57 -7.07 1.70 1.40
C LEU A 57 -7.90 1.74 0.12
N ALA A 58 -7.87 0.66 -0.64
CA ALA A 58 -8.75 0.44 -1.78
C ALA A 58 -9.61 -0.81 -1.55
N PRO A 59 -10.94 -0.69 -1.41
CA PRO A 59 -11.82 -1.85 -1.39
C PRO A 59 -11.86 -2.48 -2.78
N LEU A 60 -11.57 -3.79 -2.85
CA LEU A 60 -11.63 -4.58 -4.08
C LEU A 60 -12.86 -5.49 -4.13
N SER A 61 -13.26 -6.02 -2.97
CA SER A 61 -14.48 -6.79 -2.78
C SER A 61 -15.07 -6.46 -1.42
N THR A 62 -16.38 -6.25 -1.37
CA THR A 62 -17.13 -5.96 -0.13
C THR A 62 -18.27 -6.95 0.10
N THR A 63 -18.41 -7.93 -0.79
CA THR A 63 -19.40 -9.01 -0.71
C THR A 63 -18.69 -10.34 -0.54
N GLN A 64 -19.38 -11.40 -0.11
CA GLN A 64 -18.86 -12.74 0.15
C GLN A 64 -17.58 -12.75 1.00
N VAL A 65 -16.44 -12.37 0.41
CA VAL A 65 -15.14 -12.26 1.07
C VAL A 65 -14.65 -10.83 0.90
N PRO A 66 -14.57 -10.02 1.98
CA PRO A 66 -14.00 -8.68 1.92
C PRO A 66 -12.51 -8.76 1.56
N ILE A 67 -12.11 -7.97 0.55
CA ILE A 67 -10.73 -7.87 0.08
C ILE A 67 -10.38 -6.40 -0.08
N PHE A 68 -9.29 -5.99 0.52
CA PHE A 68 -8.78 -4.62 0.42
C PHE A 68 -7.34 -4.65 -0.07
N ASN A 69 -6.98 -3.73 -0.97
CA ASN A 69 -5.56 -3.42 -1.16
C ASN A 69 -5.17 -2.38 -0.12
N VAL A 70 -4.30 -2.75 0.79
CA VAL A 70 -3.73 -1.86 1.81
C VAL A 70 -2.33 -1.48 1.36
N THR A 71 -2.10 -0.18 1.20
CA THR A 71 -0.81 0.37 0.78
C THR A 71 -0.21 1.23 1.88
N PHE A 72 1.06 1.04 2.13
CA PHE A 72 1.86 1.69 3.16
C PHE A 72 2.99 2.49 2.52
N GLU A 73 3.16 3.74 2.93
CA GLU A 73 4.38 4.50 2.63
C GLU A 73 5.60 3.88 3.32
N PRO A 74 6.84 4.18 2.86
CA PRO A 74 8.05 3.73 3.53
C PRO A 74 8.02 4.02 5.03
N GLY A 75 8.28 3.00 5.85
CA GLY A 75 8.27 3.11 7.31
C GLY A 75 6.89 3.03 7.96
N CYS A 76 5.81 3.06 7.20
CA CYS A 76 4.45 2.94 7.74
C CYS A 76 4.14 1.50 8.17
N ARG A 77 3.50 1.35 9.31
CA ARG A 77 3.07 0.07 9.87
C ARG A 77 1.79 0.22 10.69
N ASN A 78 0.99 -0.83 10.77
CA ASN A 78 -0.14 -0.84 11.68
C ASN A 78 0.28 -1.24 13.10
N ASN A 79 -0.62 -1.00 14.04
CA ASN A 79 -0.47 -1.45 15.42
C ASN A 79 -0.57 -2.97 15.50
N TRP A 80 -0.14 -3.55 16.60
CA TRP A 80 -0.52 -4.90 16.98
C TRP A 80 -2.05 -5.01 16.99
N HIS A 81 -2.56 -6.10 16.43
CA HIS A 81 -4.00 -6.33 16.38
C HIS A 81 -4.31 -7.84 16.29
N ILE A 82 -5.58 -8.16 16.49
CA ILE A 82 -6.08 -9.53 16.46
C ILE A 82 -7.38 -9.56 15.65
N HIS A 83 -7.49 -10.51 14.73
CA HIS A 83 -8.74 -10.87 14.10
C HIS A 83 -9.35 -12.04 14.87
N HIS A 84 -10.35 -11.75 15.70
CA HIS A 84 -11.03 -12.76 16.50
C HIS A 84 -12.06 -13.51 15.68
N ALA A 85 -12.19 -14.80 15.96
CA ALA A 85 -13.34 -15.62 15.55
C ALA A 85 -13.46 -16.84 16.44
N GLN A 86 -14.69 -17.35 16.62
CA GLN A 86 -14.96 -18.57 17.39
C GLN A 86 -14.66 -19.84 16.56
N LYS A 87 -14.89 -19.76 15.24
CA LYS A 87 -14.63 -20.85 14.31
C LYS A 87 -14.28 -20.26 12.94
N ASN A 88 -13.32 -20.85 12.23
CA ASN A 88 -12.73 -20.28 11.00
C ASN A 88 -12.25 -18.85 11.24
N GLY A 89 -12.29 -17.95 10.23
CA GLY A 89 -11.87 -16.56 10.41
C GLY A 89 -10.35 -16.37 10.28
N GLY A 90 -9.86 -15.26 10.81
CA GLY A 90 -8.50 -14.79 10.64
C GLY A 90 -8.35 -13.97 9.38
N GLN A 91 -7.12 -13.78 8.93
CA GLN A 91 -6.81 -12.96 7.77
C GLN A 91 -5.79 -13.64 6.86
N MET A 92 -5.87 -13.40 5.58
CA MET A 92 -4.82 -13.78 4.64
C MET A 92 -4.22 -12.52 4.02
N LEU A 93 -2.90 -12.45 3.95
CA LEU A 93 -2.19 -11.37 3.26
C LEU A 93 -1.53 -11.92 2.00
N VAL A 94 -1.65 -11.19 0.89
CA VAL A 94 -0.94 -11.49 -0.35
C VAL A 94 -0.17 -10.23 -0.76
N CYS A 95 1.15 -10.27 -0.70
CA CYS A 95 1.97 -9.14 -1.15
C CYS A 95 1.83 -8.96 -2.66
N VAL A 96 1.48 -7.74 -3.09
CA VAL A 96 1.28 -7.39 -4.50
C VAL A 96 2.20 -6.28 -4.99
N GLY A 97 3.00 -5.68 -4.11
CA GLY A 97 3.96 -4.65 -4.50
C GLY A 97 4.88 -4.22 -3.38
N GLY A 98 6.07 -3.77 -3.74
CA GLY A 98 7.06 -3.26 -2.81
C GLY A 98 7.61 -4.31 -1.85
N ARG A 99 8.02 -3.87 -0.67
CA ARG A 99 8.65 -4.71 0.35
C ARG A 99 8.15 -4.33 1.74
N GLY A 100 7.79 -5.32 2.54
CA GLY A 100 7.28 -5.11 3.89
C GLY A 100 7.53 -6.32 4.80
N TYR A 101 6.87 -6.31 5.93
CA TYR A 101 7.00 -7.34 6.97
C TYR A 101 5.64 -7.71 7.54
N TYR A 102 5.55 -8.96 7.96
CA TYR A 102 4.55 -9.49 8.88
C TYR A 102 5.26 -10.02 10.12
N GLN A 103 4.68 -9.84 11.30
CA GLN A 103 5.20 -10.45 12.52
C GLN A 103 4.06 -10.88 13.43
N GLU A 104 4.12 -12.12 13.87
CA GLU A 104 3.31 -12.67 14.94
C GLU A 104 3.97 -12.36 16.29
N TRP A 105 3.17 -12.15 17.32
CA TRP A 105 3.66 -11.87 18.66
C TRP A 105 4.65 -12.95 19.15
N CYS A 106 5.77 -12.51 19.71
CA CYS A 106 6.85 -13.37 20.17
C CYS A 106 7.55 -14.21 19.08
N LYS A 107 7.38 -13.89 17.79
CA LYS A 107 8.11 -14.52 16.69
C LYS A 107 8.95 -13.52 15.92
N GLU A 108 9.86 -14.03 15.11
CA GLU A 108 10.64 -13.21 14.17
C GLU A 108 9.75 -12.62 13.08
N ALA A 109 10.13 -11.42 12.60
CA ALA A 109 9.45 -10.79 11.49
C ALA A 109 9.74 -11.54 10.19
N VAL A 110 8.69 -11.78 9.40
CA VAL A 110 8.76 -12.45 8.10
C VAL A 110 8.76 -11.39 7.01
N PRO A 111 9.80 -11.31 6.15
CA PRO A 111 9.81 -10.39 5.02
C PRO A 111 8.75 -10.78 4.00
N MET A 112 8.10 -9.77 3.42
CA MET A 112 7.09 -9.91 2.40
C MET A 112 7.52 -9.19 1.12
N THR A 113 7.54 -9.92 0.03
CA THR A 113 7.77 -9.41 -1.33
C THR A 113 6.65 -9.89 -2.26
N PRO A 114 6.46 -9.31 -3.46
CA PRO A 114 5.40 -9.72 -4.37
C PRO A 114 5.33 -11.24 -4.57
N GLY A 115 4.14 -11.81 -4.34
CA GLY A 115 3.90 -13.25 -4.35
C GLY A 115 3.97 -13.94 -2.98
N THR A 116 4.48 -13.28 -1.93
CA THR A 116 4.42 -13.83 -0.57
C THR A 116 2.97 -13.90 -0.09
N VAL A 117 2.58 -15.05 0.46
CA VAL A 117 1.26 -15.30 1.06
C VAL A 117 1.44 -15.65 2.53
N ILE A 118 0.76 -14.93 3.41
CA ILE A 118 0.71 -15.19 4.85
C ILE A 118 -0.72 -15.61 5.22
N ASN A 119 -0.86 -16.77 5.83
CA ASN A 119 -2.13 -17.22 6.42
C ASN A 119 -2.07 -16.94 7.92
N ILE A 120 -2.95 -16.09 8.41
CA ILE A 120 -3.04 -15.68 9.81
C ILE A 120 -4.28 -16.33 10.42
N PRO A 121 -4.10 -17.32 11.30
CA PRO A 121 -5.24 -17.94 11.99
C PRO A 121 -6.01 -16.90 12.83
N PRO A 122 -7.28 -17.15 13.15
CA PRO A 122 -8.01 -16.31 14.10
C PRO A 122 -7.32 -16.29 15.47
N ASN A 123 -7.52 -15.21 16.21
CA ASN A 123 -7.02 -15.00 17.56
C ASN A 123 -5.47 -14.88 17.68
N VAL A 124 -4.76 -14.70 16.57
CA VAL A 124 -3.31 -14.48 16.56
C VAL A 124 -3.03 -12.98 16.62
N LYS A 125 -2.26 -12.55 17.63
CA LYS A 125 -1.74 -11.17 17.73
C LYS A 125 -0.61 -10.97 16.74
N HIS A 126 -0.74 -9.99 15.86
CA HIS A 126 0.22 -9.71 14.79
C HIS A 126 0.21 -8.25 14.37
N TRP A 127 1.19 -7.88 13.57
CA TRP A 127 1.22 -6.62 12.81
C TRP A 127 1.82 -6.85 11.43
N HIS A 128 1.63 -5.89 10.53
CA HIS A 128 2.28 -5.83 9.22
C HIS A 128 2.49 -4.38 8.78
N GLY A 129 3.42 -4.17 7.86
CA GLY A 129 3.75 -2.83 7.38
C GLY A 129 4.89 -2.83 6.39
N ALA A 130 5.19 -1.64 5.86
CA ALA A 130 6.27 -1.41 4.90
C ALA A 130 7.64 -1.63 5.53
N ALA A 131 8.65 -1.91 4.71
CA ALA A 131 10.04 -1.75 5.11
C ALA A 131 10.38 -0.25 5.27
N PRO A 132 11.44 0.10 6.02
CA PRO A 132 11.78 1.49 6.29
C PRO A 132 12.02 2.35 5.03
N ASP A 133 12.43 1.72 3.95
CA ASP A 133 12.88 2.35 2.69
C ASP A 133 12.06 1.96 1.46
N SER A 134 10.92 1.29 1.65
CA SER A 134 10.10 0.79 0.53
C SER A 134 8.63 1.04 0.75
N TRP A 135 7.92 1.45 -0.29
CA TRP A 135 6.49 1.26 -0.36
C TRP A 135 6.13 -0.22 -0.24
N PHE A 136 4.95 -0.50 0.24
CA PHE A 136 4.46 -1.87 0.41
C PHE A 136 2.96 -1.93 0.17
N SER A 137 2.51 -2.89 -0.63
CA SER A 137 1.09 -3.17 -0.83
C SER A 137 0.80 -4.64 -0.68
N HIS A 138 -0.27 -4.95 0.02
CA HIS A 138 -0.79 -6.30 0.10
C HIS A 138 -2.31 -6.33 0.02
N LEU A 139 -2.85 -7.42 -0.47
CA LEU A 139 -4.26 -7.73 -0.30
C LEU A 139 -4.47 -8.21 1.14
N ALA A 140 -5.39 -7.54 1.84
CA ALA A 140 -5.95 -8.00 3.11
C ALA A 140 -7.27 -8.72 2.79
N ILE A 141 -7.31 -10.01 3.02
CA ILE A 141 -8.46 -10.88 2.75
C ILE A 141 -9.03 -11.32 4.09
N GLU A 142 -10.23 -10.85 4.41
CA GLU A 142 -10.92 -11.22 5.63
C GLU A 142 -11.54 -12.61 5.48
N VAL A 143 -10.97 -13.60 6.16
CA VAL A 143 -11.46 -14.98 6.08
C VAL A 143 -12.80 -15.07 6.83
N PRO A 144 -13.88 -15.55 6.19
CA PRO A 144 -15.17 -15.70 6.85
C PRO A 144 -15.09 -16.58 8.09
N GLY A 145 -15.63 -16.10 9.19
CA GLY A 145 -15.62 -16.80 10.47
C GLY A 145 -16.90 -16.60 11.28
N GLU A 146 -17.04 -17.35 12.37
CA GLU A 146 -18.17 -17.23 13.30
C GLU A 146 -17.87 -16.13 14.32
N ASN A 147 -18.77 -15.13 14.43
CA ASN A 147 -18.65 -13.96 15.29
C ASN A 147 -17.32 -13.22 15.12
N PRO A 148 -16.96 -12.78 13.88
CA PRO A 148 -15.69 -12.13 13.61
C PRO A 148 -15.65 -10.73 14.23
N SER A 149 -14.49 -10.34 14.77
CA SER A 149 -14.22 -8.98 15.23
C SER A 149 -12.73 -8.66 15.14
N ALA A 150 -12.39 -7.38 15.08
CA ALA A 150 -11.01 -6.92 15.12
C ALA A 150 -10.74 -6.18 16.43
N GLU A 151 -9.61 -6.47 17.07
CA GLU A 151 -9.11 -5.80 18.25
C GLU A 151 -7.80 -5.10 17.92
N TRP A 152 -7.76 -3.78 18.11
CA TRP A 152 -6.56 -2.98 17.94
C TRP A 152 -5.87 -2.76 19.27
N LEU A 153 -4.56 -2.96 19.30
CA LEU A 153 -3.72 -2.94 20.48
C LEU A 153 -2.66 -1.84 20.37
N GLU A 154 -1.56 -2.00 21.11
CA GLU A 154 -0.46 -1.04 21.16
C GLU A 154 0.27 -0.89 19.81
N ALA A 155 0.89 0.26 19.62
CA ALA A 155 1.77 0.49 18.47
C ALA A 155 3.00 -0.41 18.52
N VAL A 156 3.48 -0.82 17.35
CA VAL A 156 4.79 -1.48 17.23
C VAL A 156 5.85 -0.46 17.60
N ASP A 157 6.66 -0.77 18.62
CA ASP A 157 7.69 0.13 19.10
C ASP A 157 8.80 0.37 18.06
N ALA A 158 9.41 1.57 18.14
CA ALA A 158 10.41 1.99 17.19
C ALA A 158 11.70 1.17 17.25
N GLU A 159 12.06 0.60 18.41
CA GLU A 159 13.24 -0.24 18.57
C GLU A 159 13.05 -1.58 17.87
N THR A 160 11.92 -2.24 18.08
CA THR A 160 11.56 -3.49 17.39
C THR A 160 11.53 -3.28 15.88
N TYR A 161 10.84 -2.24 15.42
CA TYR A 161 10.75 -1.95 14.00
C TYR A 161 12.12 -1.54 13.39
N GLY A 162 12.93 -0.78 14.13
CA GLY A 162 14.23 -0.30 13.67
C GLY A 162 15.29 -1.41 13.46
N LYS A 163 15.04 -2.63 13.95
CA LYS A 163 15.90 -3.81 13.72
C LYS A 163 15.65 -4.46 12.35
N LEU A 164 14.55 -4.10 11.68
CA LEU A 164 14.20 -4.62 10.37
C LEU A 164 15.04 -3.91 9.29
N LYS A 165 15.45 -4.67 8.26
CA LYS A 165 16.34 -4.17 7.18
C LYS A 165 15.66 -4.20 5.83
#